data_32c4452ed6854e1ec7665785f0390efd
#
_entry.id   32c4452ed6854e1ec7665785f0390efd
#
_cell.length_a   1.000
_cell.length_b   1.000
_cell.length_c   1.000
_cell.angle_alpha   90.00
_cell.angle_beta   90.00
_cell.angle_gamma   90.00
#
_symmetry.space_group_name_H-M   'P 1'
#
loop_
_entity.id
_entity.type
_entity.pdbx_description
1 polymer ?
#
loop_
_entity_poly.entity_id
_entity_poly.type
_entity_poly.pdbx_seq_one_letter_code
_entity_poly.pdbx_strand_id
1 'polypeptide(L)'
;QARDAYADALVRQVLDGMEVRVPDSMVESQLTGLLQELENRLMSQGASLSDYLQMAGMTEEDLRAHARENALESARYELAMTEIARLEHIQVTDEDVERRYQEMSRQFGVPVDHIRQQLPPMQLSHDLKLAYARAVVVDSGVRL
;
A
#
# COMPACT_ATOMS: atom_id res chain seq x y z
N GLN A 1 8.42 6.38 14.62
CA GLN A 1 9.43 6.37 13.57
C GLN A 1 10.38 5.17 13.68
N ALA A 2 11.05 4.98 14.82
CA ALA A 2 11.87 3.79 15.05
C ALA A 2 11.02 2.51 15.07
N ARG A 3 9.80 2.61 15.55
CA ARG A 3 8.85 1.49 15.61
C ARG A 3 8.38 1.08 14.22
N ASP A 4 8.20 2.06 13.32
CA ASP A 4 7.79 1.79 11.93
C ASP A 4 8.93 1.13 11.15
N ALA A 5 10.16 1.59 11.35
CA ALA A 5 11.33 0.99 10.72
C ALA A 5 11.54 -0.45 11.19
N TYR A 6 11.31 -0.73 12.48
CA TYR A 6 11.39 -2.08 13.04
C TYR A 6 10.29 -2.98 12.46
N ALA A 7 9.06 -2.44 12.35
CA ALA A 7 7.94 -3.16 11.74
C ALA A 7 8.25 -3.54 10.29
N ASP A 8 8.80 -2.62 9.52
CA ASP A 8 9.16 -2.85 8.13
C ASP A 8 10.25 -3.92 8.02
N ALA A 9 11.22 -3.92 8.92
CA ALA A 9 12.28 -4.94 8.96
C ALA A 9 11.70 -6.33 9.25
N LEU A 10 10.77 -6.45 10.19
CA LEU A 10 10.10 -7.71 10.50
C LEU A 10 9.28 -8.24 9.34
N VAL A 11 8.56 -7.36 8.67
CA VAL A 11 7.76 -7.72 7.49
C VAL A 11 8.69 -8.25 6.40
N ARG A 12 9.84 -7.62 6.18
CA ARG A 12 10.83 -8.10 5.22
C ARG A 12 11.35 -9.50 5.58
N GLN A 13 11.60 -9.78 6.85
CA GLN A 13 11.99 -11.11 7.30
C GLN A 13 10.91 -12.15 6.97
N VAL A 14 9.64 -11.81 7.21
CA VAL A 14 8.54 -12.70 6.88
C VAL A 14 8.45 -12.94 5.37
N LEU A 15 8.61 -11.88 4.58
CA LEU A 15 8.61 -11.97 3.11
C LEU A 15 9.71 -12.88 2.59
N ASP A 16 10.92 -12.76 3.15
CA ASP A 16 12.07 -13.58 2.73
C ASP A 16 11.87 -15.05 3.07
N GLY A 17 11.13 -15.34 4.13
CA GLY A 17 10.83 -16.71 4.56
C GLY A 17 9.64 -17.35 3.86
N MET A 18 8.86 -16.59 3.11
CA MET A 18 7.66 -17.07 2.41
C MET A 18 7.94 -17.22 0.92
N GLU A 19 7.65 -18.41 0.35
CA GLU A 19 7.62 -18.59 -1.09
C GLU A 19 6.34 -17.96 -1.63
N VAL A 20 6.40 -16.69 -1.98
CA VAL A 20 5.26 -15.96 -2.52
C VAL A 20 5.43 -15.80 -4.02
N ARG A 21 4.54 -16.44 -4.77
CA ARG A 21 4.48 -16.26 -6.22
C ARG A 21 3.53 -15.11 -6.52
N VAL A 22 4.07 -14.05 -7.11
CA VAL A 22 3.29 -12.85 -7.43
C VAL A 22 2.72 -12.95 -8.84
N PRO A 23 1.38 -12.89 -9.00
CA PRO A 23 0.78 -12.85 -10.35
C PRO A 23 1.20 -11.59 -11.12
N ASP A 24 1.46 -11.74 -12.42
CA ASP A 24 1.84 -10.62 -13.28
C ASP A 24 0.78 -9.51 -13.28
N SER A 25 -0.51 -9.89 -13.26
CA SER A 25 -1.62 -8.93 -13.21
C SER A 25 -1.54 -8.02 -11.97
N MET A 26 -1.10 -8.58 -10.86
CA MET A 26 -0.96 -7.82 -9.61
C MET A 26 0.20 -6.83 -9.70
N VAL A 27 1.31 -7.23 -10.30
CA VAL A 27 2.47 -6.34 -10.54
C VAL A 27 2.05 -5.21 -11.48
N GLU A 28 1.35 -5.51 -12.57
CA GLU A 28 0.89 -4.51 -13.53
C GLU A 28 -0.10 -3.52 -12.88
N SER A 29 -0.97 -4.00 -12.01
CA SER A 29 -1.90 -3.14 -11.28
C SER A 29 -1.16 -2.17 -10.35
N GLN A 30 -0.16 -2.66 -9.61
CA GLN A 30 0.68 -1.84 -8.75
C GLN A 30 1.49 -0.83 -9.56
N LEU A 31 2.03 -1.27 -10.68
CA LEU A 31 2.80 -0.41 -11.59
C LEU A 31 1.95 0.75 -12.13
N THR A 32 0.74 0.45 -12.58
CA THR A 32 -0.19 1.47 -13.07
C THR A 32 -0.50 2.49 -11.97
N GLY A 33 -0.73 2.01 -10.74
CA GLY A 33 -0.98 2.88 -9.60
C GLY A 33 0.19 3.80 -9.28
N LEU A 34 1.42 3.27 -9.29
CA LEU A 34 2.63 4.06 -9.03
C LEU A 34 2.84 5.14 -10.08
N LEU A 35 2.65 4.80 -11.36
CA LEU A 35 2.81 5.76 -12.46
C LEU A 35 1.73 6.85 -12.40
N GLN A 36 0.50 6.47 -12.08
CA GLN A 36 -0.60 7.42 -11.93
C GLN A 36 -0.35 8.38 -10.76
N GLU A 37 0.16 7.86 -9.65
CA GLU A 37 0.51 8.67 -8.49
C GLU A 37 1.61 9.68 -8.82
N LEU A 38 2.63 9.23 -9.55
CA LEU A 38 3.73 10.12 -10.00
C LEU A 38 3.18 11.22 -10.91
N GLU A 39 2.34 10.86 -11.88
CA GLU A 39 1.74 11.82 -12.79
C GLU A 39 0.90 12.86 -12.04
N ASN A 40 0.08 12.41 -11.08
CA ASN A 40 -0.74 13.31 -10.27
C ASN A 40 0.11 14.26 -9.44
N ARG A 41 1.21 13.78 -8.89
CA ARG A 41 2.16 14.59 -8.11
C ARG A 41 2.82 15.65 -8.98
N LEU A 42 3.23 15.29 -10.18
CA LEU A 42 3.83 16.24 -11.14
C LEU A 42 2.81 17.29 -11.57
N MET A 43 1.59 16.90 -11.86
CA MET A 43 0.52 17.83 -12.22
C MET A 43 0.24 18.85 -11.12
N SER A 44 0.28 18.41 -9.85
CA SER A 44 0.09 19.32 -8.72
C SER A 44 1.20 20.38 -8.60
N GLN A 45 2.37 20.09 -9.18
CA GLN A 45 3.51 21.01 -9.22
C GLN A 45 3.59 21.79 -10.53
N GLY A 46 2.60 21.64 -11.40
CA GLY A 46 2.57 22.31 -12.69
C GLY A 46 3.49 21.70 -13.74
N ALA A 47 3.92 20.46 -13.56
CA ALA A 47 4.79 19.74 -14.47
C ALA A 47 4.05 18.58 -15.13
N SER A 48 4.56 18.12 -16.28
CA SER A 48 4.06 16.94 -16.96
C SER A 48 5.04 15.79 -16.82
N LEU A 49 4.55 14.56 -17.08
CA LEU A 49 5.43 13.39 -17.12
C LEU A 49 6.50 13.53 -18.18
N SER A 50 6.15 14.10 -19.34
CA SER A 50 7.09 14.36 -20.43
C SER A 50 8.24 15.27 -19.99
N ASP A 51 7.92 16.35 -19.27
CA ASP A 51 8.92 17.29 -18.74
C ASP A 51 9.86 16.59 -17.76
N TYR A 52 9.30 15.77 -16.88
CA TYR A 52 10.07 14.99 -15.92
C TYR A 52 11.05 14.05 -16.60
N LEU A 53 10.60 13.32 -17.61
CA LEU A 53 11.44 12.39 -18.37
C LEU A 53 12.57 13.10 -19.10
N GLN A 54 12.29 14.26 -19.68
CA GLN A 54 13.33 15.08 -20.32
C GLN A 54 14.39 15.53 -19.35
N MET A 55 13.99 16.02 -18.18
CA MET A 55 14.93 16.47 -17.15
C MET A 55 15.78 15.34 -16.59
N ALA A 56 15.19 14.17 -16.44
CA ALA A 56 15.88 13.00 -15.92
C ALA A 56 16.73 12.27 -16.96
N GLY A 57 16.57 12.62 -18.24
CA GLY A 57 17.26 11.93 -19.33
C GLY A 57 16.81 10.48 -19.49
N MET A 58 15.55 10.20 -19.19
CA MET A 58 14.96 8.86 -19.20
C MET A 58 13.87 8.74 -20.26
N THR A 59 13.67 7.52 -20.76
CA THR A 59 12.51 7.19 -21.58
C THR A 59 11.37 6.70 -20.68
N GLU A 60 10.16 6.62 -21.22
CA GLU A 60 9.02 6.05 -20.51
C GLU A 60 9.27 4.58 -20.16
N GLU A 61 9.94 3.84 -21.06
CA GLU A 61 10.30 2.45 -20.82
C GLU A 61 11.26 2.31 -19.63
N ASP A 62 12.25 3.20 -19.53
CA ASP A 62 13.18 3.21 -18.40
C ASP A 62 12.46 3.46 -17.08
N LEU A 63 11.53 4.42 -17.09
CA LEU A 63 10.71 4.72 -15.91
C LEU A 63 9.88 3.51 -15.50
N ARG A 64 9.24 2.84 -16.46
CA ARG A 64 8.46 1.63 -16.19
C ARG A 64 9.33 0.51 -15.62
N ALA A 65 10.53 0.32 -16.16
CA ALA A 65 11.46 -0.70 -15.68
C ALA A 65 11.86 -0.47 -14.22
N HIS A 66 12.16 0.78 -13.84
CA HIS A 66 12.48 1.13 -12.46
C HIS A 66 11.28 0.98 -11.53
N ALA A 67 10.11 1.43 -11.98
CA ALA A 67 8.90 1.35 -11.18
C ALA A 67 8.44 -0.11 -11.00
N ARG A 68 8.76 -0.99 -11.95
CA ARG A 68 8.38 -2.39 -11.88
C ARG A 68 9.00 -3.12 -10.69
N GLU A 69 10.24 -2.82 -10.35
CA GLU A 69 10.88 -3.40 -9.18
C GLU A 69 10.13 -3.03 -7.90
N ASN A 70 9.77 -1.76 -7.76
CA ASN A 70 9.00 -1.28 -6.61
C ASN A 70 7.59 -1.88 -6.60
N ALA A 71 6.97 -2.02 -7.77
CA ALA A 71 5.66 -2.64 -7.90
C ALA A 71 5.69 -4.11 -7.47
N LEU A 72 6.75 -4.83 -7.84
CA LEU A 72 6.93 -6.23 -7.45
C LEU A 72 7.07 -6.36 -5.93
N GLU A 73 7.88 -5.53 -5.29
CA GLU A 73 8.03 -5.53 -3.84
C GLU A 73 6.72 -5.21 -3.14
N SER A 74 5.98 -4.21 -3.64
CA SER A 74 4.68 -3.82 -3.07
C SER A 74 3.67 -4.96 -3.18
N ALA A 75 3.64 -5.64 -4.32
CA ALA A 75 2.75 -6.78 -4.54
C ALA A 75 3.10 -7.95 -3.63
N ARG A 76 4.39 -8.25 -3.48
CA ARG A 76 4.86 -9.31 -2.56
C ARG A 76 4.46 -9.00 -1.12
N TYR A 77 4.66 -7.75 -0.70
CA TYR A 77 4.27 -7.31 0.63
C TYR A 77 2.77 -7.50 0.86
N GLU A 78 1.95 -7.05 -0.08
CA GLU A 78 0.49 -7.17 0.02
C GLU A 78 0.05 -8.63 0.12
N LEU A 79 0.64 -9.51 -0.69
CA LEU A 79 0.34 -10.95 -0.64
C LEU A 79 0.75 -11.56 0.70
N ALA A 80 1.93 -11.19 1.22
CA ALA A 80 2.40 -11.69 2.52
C ALA A 80 1.48 -11.25 3.64
N MET A 81 1.06 -9.99 3.65
CA MET A 81 0.14 -9.48 4.68
C MET A 81 -1.24 -10.14 4.56
N THR A 82 -1.72 -10.38 3.35
CA THR A 82 -2.97 -11.10 3.11
C THR A 82 -2.89 -12.53 3.66
N GLU A 83 -1.77 -13.22 3.43
CA GLU A 83 -1.58 -14.57 3.94
C GLU A 83 -1.48 -14.61 5.47
N ILE A 84 -0.79 -13.66 6.07
CA ILE A 84 -0.72 -13.51 7.52
C ILE A 84 -2.12 -13.27 8.10
N ALA A 85 -2.90 -12.40 7.46
CA ALA A 85 -4.27 -12.13 7.88
C ALA A 85 -5.13 -13.39 7.85
N ARG A 86 -4.94 -14.23 6.84
CA ARG A 86 -5.64 -15.51 6.73
C ARG A 86 -5.24 -16.48 7.82
N LEU A 87 -3.94 -16.64 8.05
CA LEU A 87 -3.40 -17.56 9.05
C LEU A 87 -3.79 -17.17 10.49
N GLU A 88 -3.83 -15.88 10.76
CA GLU A 88 -4.16 -15.34 12.08
C GLU A 88 -5.66 -15.08 12.26
N HIS A 89 -6.49 -15.46 11.28
CA HIS A 89 -7.94 -15.29 11.31
C HIS A 89 -8.37 -13.85 11.58
N ILE A 90 -7.64 -12.89 10.99
CA ILE A 90 -7.93 -11.47 11.15
C ILE A 90 -9.23 -11.13 10.43
N GLN A 91 -10.14 -10.48 11.15
CA GLN A 91 -11.43 -10.04 10.60
C GLN A 91 -11.58 -8.54 10.80
N VAL A 92 -12.13 -7.88 9.78
CA VAL A 92 -12.50 -6.47 9.84
C VAL A 92 -14.02 -6.40 9.84
N THR A 93 -14.58 -5.83 10.88
CA THR A 93 -16.03 -5.68 11.01
C THR A 93 -16.52 -4.41 10.33
N ASP A 94 -17.82 -4.33 10.06
CA ASP A 94 -18.43 -3.10 9.55
C ASP A 94 -18.24 -1.94 10.52
N GLU A 95 -18.23 -2.22 11.82
CA GLU A 95 -17.98 -1.23 12.86
C GLU A 95 -16.55 -0.67 12.77
N ASP A 96 -15.56 -1.52 12.49
CA ASP A 96 -14.17 -1.10 12.31
C ASP A 96 -14.05 -0.14 11.14
N VAL A 97 -14.70 -0.46 10.02
CA VAL A 97 -14.70 0.37 8.81
C VAL A 97 -15.36 1.72 9.10
N GLU A 98 -16.51 1.71 9.76
CA GLU A 98 -17.23 2.95 10.08
C GLU A 98 -16.42 3.82 11.05
N ARG A 99 -15.79 3.21 12.04
CA ARG A 99 -14.93 3.93 12.99
C ARG A 99 -13.77 4.61 12.25
N ARG A 100 -13.18 3.93 11.29
CA ARG A 100 -12.07 4.50 10.51
C ARG A 100 -12.54 5.68 9.66
N TYR A 101 -13.71 5.61 9.05
CA TYR A 101 -14.29 6.75 8.33
C TYR A 101 -14.49 7.94 9.25
N GLN A 102 -14.99 7.72 10.45
CA GLN A 102 -15.19 8.79 11.42
C GLN A 102 -13.86 9.42 11.84
N GLU A 103 -12.82 8.62 12.07
CA GLU A 103 -11.49 9.11 12.39
C GLU A 103 -10.92 9.96 11.26
N MET A 104 -11.04 9.51 10.02
CA MET A 104 -10.56 10.23 8.85
C MET A 104 -11.31 11.54 8.66
N SER A 105 -12.63 11.53 8.87
CA SER A 105 -13.46 12.72 8.79
C SER A 105 -13.00 13.78 9.80
N ARG A 106 -12.70 13.38 11.03
CA ARG A 106 -12.19 14.27 12.06
C ARG A 106 -10.79 14.78 11.75
N GLN A 107 -9.93 13.90 11.25
CA GLN A 107 -8.54 14.23 10.96
C GLN A 107 -8.42 15.21 9.79
N PHE A 108 -9.19 15.01 8.74
CA PHE A 108 -9.08 15.81 7.51
C PHE A 108 -10.14 16.89 7.37
N GLY A 109 -11.13 16.93 8.27
CA GLY A 109 -12.19 17.92 8.22
C GLY A 109 -13.11 17.76 7.00
N VAL A 110 -13.27 16.55 6.52
CA VAL A 110 -14.06 16.21 5.31
C VAL A 110 -15.24 15.33 5.75
N PRO A 111 -16.46 15.54 5.19
CA PRO A 111 -17.61 14.70 5.52
C PRO A 111 -17.36 13.22 5.19
N VAL A 112 -17.88 12.33 6.03
CA VAL A 112 -17.76 10.88 5.85
C VAL A 112 -18.23 10.43 4.47
N ASP A 113 -19.35 10.96 3.99
CA ASP A 113 -19.89 10.58 2.68
C ASP A 113 -18.92 10.88 1.54
N HIS A 114 -18.21 11.99 1.63
CA HIS A 114 -17.21 12.36 0.65
C HIS A 114 -16.02 11.38 0.68
N ILE A 115 -15.55 11.02 1.88
CA ILE A 115 -14.47 10.05 2.04
C ILE A 115 -14.89 8.69 1.48
N ARG A 116 -16.14 8.28 1.76
CA ARG A 116 -16.70 7.00 1.29
C ARG A 116 -16.75 6.90 -0.22
N GLN A 117 -16.98 8.01 -0.90
CA GLN A 117 -16.94 8.06 -2.36
C GLN A 117 -15.53 7.89 -2.91
N GLN A 118 -14.54 8.50 -2.25
CA GLN A 118 -13.14 8.42 -2.67
C GLN A 118 -12.50 7.08 -2.28
N LEU A 119 -12.90 6.53 -1.14
CA LEU A 119 -12.37 5.28 -0.60
C LEU A 119 -13.55 4.37 -0.24
N PRO A 120 -13.97 3.48 -1.15
CA PRO A 120 -15.10 2.59 -0.90
C PRO A 120 -14.88 1.64 0.29
N PRO A 121 -15.97 1.17 0.94
CA PRO A 121 -15.85 0.29 2.12
C PRO A 121 -15.03 -0.97 1.90
N MET A 122 -15.12 -1.59 0.73
CA MET A 122 -14.34 -2.79 0.42
C MET A 122 -12.84 -2.50 0.41
N GLN A 123 -12.44 -1.37 -0.17
CA GLN A 123 -11.04 -0.95 -0.21
C GLN A 123 -10.54 -0.63 1.20
N LEU A 124 -11.32 0.12 1.97
CA LEU A 124 -10.94 0.45 3.35
C LEU A 124 -10.86 -0.79 4.22
N SER A 125 -11.79 -1.73 4.07
CA SER A 125 -11.77 -3.00 4.78
C SER A 125 -10.49 -3.80 4.48
N HIS A 126 -10.10 -3.85 3.21
CA HIS A 126 -8.87 -4.52 2.79
C HIS A 126 -7.64 -3.83 3.41
N ASP A 127 -7.57 -2.52 3.36
CA ASP A 127 -6.46 -1.75 3.92
C ASP A 127 -6.34 -1.96 5.43
N LEU A 128 -7.46 -1.99 6.15
CA LEU A 128 -7.48 -2.26 7.59
C LEU A 128 -7.00 -3.67 7.90
N LYS A 129 -7.39 -4.64 7.08
CA LYS A 129 -6.98 -6.03 7.25
C LYS A 129 -5.45 -6.16 7.15
N LEU A 130 -4.85 -5.50 6.17
CA LEU A 130 -3.39 -5.49 6.01
C LEU A 130 -2.71 -4.78 7.19
N ALA A 131 -3.28 -3.68 7.66
CA ALA A 131 -2.76 -2.95 8.83
C ALA A 131 -2.80 -3.81 10.09
N TYR A 132 -3.88 -4.56 10.30
CA TYR A 132 -3.99 -5.47 11.45
C TYR A 132 -2.99 -6.62 11.35
N ALA A 133 -2.78 -7.16 10.15
CA ALA A 133 -1.79 -8.21 9.91
C ALA A 133 -0.38 -7.70 10.24
N ARG A 134 -0.05 -6.49 9.82
CA ARG A 134 1.22 -5.85 10.12
C ARG A 134 1.42 -5.69 11.63
N ALA A 135 0.39 -5.27 12.35
CA ALA A 135 0.44 -5.13 13.80
C ALA A 135 0.72 -6.47 14.50
N VAL A 136 0.14 -7.55 14.03
CA VAL A 136 0.39 -8.90 14.55
C VAL A 136 1.86 -9.29 14.36
N VAL A 137 2.44 -9.02 13.20
CA VAL A 137 3.85 -9.32 12.92
C VAL A 137 4.76 -8.53 13.87
N VAL A 138 4.47 -7.26 14.07
CA VAL A 138 5.24 -6.40 14.98
C VAL A 138 5.17 -6.92 16.41
N ASP A 139 3.98 -7.26 16.88
CA ASP A 139 3.77 -7.78 18.24
C ASP A 139 4.50 -9.11 18.45
N SER A 140 4.47 -9.99 17.45
CA SER A 140 5.18 -11.26 17.50
C SER A 140 6.71 -11.07 17.56
N GLY A 141 7.23 -10.09 16.82
CA GLY A 141 8.65 -9.75 16.83
C GLY A 141 9.12 -9.17 18.16
N VAL A 142 8.26 -8.39 18.80
CA VAL A 142 8.59 -7.77 20.10
C VAL A 142 8.67 -8.83 21.23
N ARG A 143 7.95 -9.94 21.08
CA ARG A 143 7.94 -11.03 22.07
C ARG A 143 9.15 -11.96 21.96
N LEU A 144 9.89 -11.85 20.88
CA LEU A 144 11.10 -12.63 20.67
C LEU A 144 12.32 -11.93 21.26
#